data_20227aed74925c7bede5f452d3ccda07
#
_entry.id   20227aed74925c7bede5f452d3ccda07
#
_cell.length_a   1.000
_cell.length_b   1.000
_cell.length_c   1.000
_cell.angle_alpha   90.00
_cell.angle_beta   90.00
_cell.angle_gamma   90.00
#
_symmetry.space_group_name_H-M   'P 1'
#
loop_
_entity.id
_entity.type
_entity.pdbx_description
1 polymer ?
#
loop_
_entity_poly.entity_id
_entity_poly.type
_entity_poly.pdbx_seq_one_letter_code
_entity_poly.pdbx_strand_id
1 'polypeptide(L)'
;LLPHIGFKDSDKGTYINVSYERPLGDKDVVYADLNYYSKAGYKPVYGLEHNERNFKVTYENGWYEDDDEWVRKENNIRFDYKNHHIAPGLPLSYSAYVERGLWKNDDTGRKSWHMEYGAFLNHDRIYLFNSKNTSLDLTIGKKWTRESAEDSVESTNVYYATLGQKISPKWNTWVGYYREDFTSNVFTYDQPDMAKELRNGLQYIMDDKNTFTVVNRYDLDQKENYETKYSWTHKFCCWDLSLIYKHKDIDNDNAFEVKFDFVNW
;
A
#
# COMPACT_ATOMS: atom_id res chain seq x y z
N LEU A 1 4.70 13.07 17.02
CA LEU A 1 3.75 12.03 17.45
C LEU A 1 2.34 12.51 17.19
N LEU A 2 1.64 11.94 16.20
CA LEU A 2 0.23 12.22 15.95
C LEU A 2 -0.57 10.93 16.03
N PRO A 3 -1.68 10.91 16.77
CA PRO A 3 -2.55 9.78 16.79
C PRO A 3 -3.41 9.74 15.52
N HIS A 4 -3.54 8.56 14.94
CA HIS A 4 -4.63 8.21 14.06
C HIS A 4 -5.68 7.49 14.89
N ILE A 5 -6.93 7.89 14.74
CA ILE A 5 -8.05 7.28 15.44
C ILE A 5 -9.01 6.76 14.38
N GLY A 6 -9.49 5.55 14.55
CA GLY A 6 -10.41 4.97 13.59
C GLY A 6 -11.33 3.93 14.25
N PHE A 7 -12.26 3.47 13.42
CA PHE A 7 -13.18 2.39 13.75
C PHE A 7 -13.33 1.48 12.53
N LYS A 8 -13.35 0.18 12.75
CA LYS A 8 -13.65 -0.85 11.76
C LYS A 8 -14.58 -1.88 12.38
N ASP A 9 -15.60 -2.29 11.66
CA ASP A 9 -16.66 -3.17 12.19
C ASP A 9 -16.16 -4.59 12.52
N SER A 10 -15.13 -5.05 11.83
CA SER A 10 -14.58 -6.38 11.95
C SER A 10 -13.90 -6.65 13.31
N ASP A 11 -12.77 -7.28 13.32
CA ASP A 11 -11.96 -7.71 14.46
C ASP A 11 -11.19 -6.58 15.17
N LYS A 12 -11.07 -5.40 14.57
CA LYS A 12 -10.34 -4.25 15.14
C LYS A 12 -11.15 -3.47 16.18
N GLY A 13 -12.41 -3.17 15.89
CA GLY A 13 -13.20 -2.21 16.65
C GLY A 13 -12.64 -0.80 16.57
N THR A 14 -12.70 -0.05 17.67
CA THR A 14 -12.05 1.27 17.77
C THR A 14 -10.54 1.09 17.94
N TYR A 15 -9.76 1.89 17.25
CA TYR A 15 -8.31 1.83 17.37
C TYR A 15 -7.65 3.21 17.46
N ILE A 16 -6.47 3.22 18.05
CA ILE A 16 -5.57 4.36 18.13
C ILE A 16 -4.20 3.88 17.65
N ASN A 17 -3.65 4.58 16.67
CA ASN A 17 -2.29 4.41 16.19
C ASN A 17 -1.48 5.65 16.53
N VAL A 18 -0.26 5.47 17.04
CA VAL A 18 0.69 6.55 17.29
C VAL A 18 1.99 6.21 16.60
N SER A 19 2.32 6.95 15.56
CA SER A 19 3.57 6.77 14.82
C SER A 19 4.67 7.67 15.38
N TYR A 20 5.85 7.10 15.53
CA TYR A 20 7.08 7.78 15.92
C TYR A 20 8.17 7.47 14.91
N GLU A 21 8.81 8.51 14.41
CA GLU A 21 9.92 8.43 13.49
C GLU A 21 11.05 9.34 13.97
N ARG A 22 12.28 8.85 13.94
CA ARG A 22 13.48 9.60 14.32
C ARG A 22 14.61 9.33 13.34
N PRO A 23 15.09 10.35 12.61
CA PRO A 23 16.32 10.22 11.85
C PRO A 23 17.53 10.04 12.80
N LEU A 24 18.40 9.10 12.46
CA LEU A 24 19.69 8.85 13.13
C LEU A 24 20.86 9.46 12.35
N GLY A 25 20.60 10.10 11.24
CA GLY A 25 21.52 10.73 10.32
C GLY A 25 20.82 11.07 9.02
N ASP A 26 21.56 11.29 7.95
CA ASP A 26 21.00 11.67 6.65
C ASP A 26 20.31 10.50 5.92
N LYS A 27 20.59 9.27 6.31
CA LYS A 27 20.17 8.06 5.59
C LYS A 27 19.42 7.05 6.45
N ASP A 28 19.56 7.15 7.75
CA ASP A 28 19.02 6.16 8.69
C ASP A 28 17.84 6.74 9.47
N VAL A 29 16.78 5.95 9.59
CA VAL A 29 15.58 6.30 10.33
C VAL A 29 15.15 5.13 11.20
N VAL A 30 14.91 5.39 12.48
CA VAL A 30 14.21 4.46 13.37
C VAL A 30 12.75 4.87 13.45
N TYR A 31 11.86 3.91 13.36
CA TYR A 31 10.43 4.16 13.49
C TYR A 31 9.74 3.14 14.41
N ALA A 32 8.62 3.56 14.97
CA ALA A 32 7.74 2.72 15.75
C ALA A 32 6.28 3.17 15.55
N ASP A 33 5.41 2.24 15.20
CA ASP A 33 3.97 2.42 15.17
C ASP A 33 3.35 1.67 16.34
N LEU A 34 2.78 2.43 17.26
CA LEU A 34 2.15 1.89 18.46
C LEU A 34 0.65 1.80 18.21
N ASN A 35 0.19 0.60 17.88
CA ASN A 35 -1.20 0.33 17.53
C ASN A 35 -1.93 -0.32 18.70
N TYR A 36 -3.06 0.24 19.09
CA TYR A 36 -3.97 -0.39 20.03
C TYR A 36 -5.38 -0.48 19.43
N TYR A 37 -5.92 -1.67 19.46
CA TYR A 37 -7.25 -2.02 18.95
C TYR A 37 -8.13 -2.52 20.07
N SER A 38 -9.37 -2.04 20.18
CA SER A 38 -10.27 -2.40 21.28
C SER A 38 -10.65 -3.88 21.30
N LYS A 39 -10.61 -4.55 20.13
CA LYS A 39 -10.90 -5.98 20.01
C LYS A 39 -9.63 -6.85 19.89
N ALA A 40 -8.59 -6.39 19.19
CA ALA A 40 -7.38 -7.18 18.92
C ALA A 40 -6.20 -6.84 19.86
N GLY A 41 -6.31 -5.82 20.71
CA GLY A 41 -5.30 -5.45 21.68
C GLY A 41 -4.12 -4.68 21.07
N TYR A 42 -2.92 -4.84 21.66
CA TYR A 42 -1.73 -4.10 21.28
C TYR A 42 -0.97 -4.80 20.16
N LYS A 43 -0.77 -4.13 19.04
CA LYS A 43 -0.16 -4.64 17.80
C LYS A 43 0.93 -3.68 17.29
N PRO A 44 2.10 -3.58 17.96
CA PRO A 44 3.14 -2.64 17.55
C PRO A 44 3.89 -3.09 16.30
N VAL A 45 4.41 -2.09 15.56
CA VAL A 45 5.43 -2.27 14.53
C VAL A 45 6.61 -1.38 14.88
N TYR A 46 7.83 -1.87 14.73
CA TYR A 46 9.05 -1.09 14.91
C TYR A 46 10.12 -1.55 13.95
N GLY A 47 10.93 -0.61 13.51
CA GLY A 47 11.96 -0.91 12.53
C GLY A 47 13.04 0.14 12.39
N LEU A 48 13.97 -0.20 11.51
CA LEU A 48 15.07 0.63 11.06
C LEU A 48 15.06 0.67 9.53
N GLU A 49 15.21 1.84 8.97
CA GLU A 49 15.33 2.06 7.53
C GLU A 49 16.67 2.72 7.22
N HIS A 50 17.38 2.18 6.23
CA HIS A 50 18.57 2.79 5.63
C HIS A 50 18.28 3.14 4.17
N ASN A 51 18.41 4.42 3.83
CA ASN A 51 18.11 4.96 2.51
C ASN A 51 19.37 5.41 1.79
N GLU A 52 19.70 4.75 0.69
CA GLU A 52 20.70 5.16 -0.27
C GLU A 52 20.06 5.70 -1.56
N ARG A 53 20.88 6.31 -2.42
CA ARG A 53 20.40 6.81 -3.72
C ARG A 53 19.71 5.72 -4.54
N ASN A 54 20.29 4.53 -4.55
CA ASN A 54 19.93 3.45 -5.45
C ASN A 54 19.16 2.31 -4.78
N PHE A 55 19.17 2.26 -3.44
CA PHE A 55 18.49 1.20 -2.71
C PHE A 55 17.97 1.68 -1.35
N LYS A 56 17.10 0.88 -0.79
CA LYS A 56 16.61 1.01 0.58
C LYS A 56 16.71 -0.35 1.26
N VAL A 57 17.13 -0.37 2.52
CA VAL A 57 17.07 -1.56 3.38
C VAL A 57 16.15 -1.24 4.55
N THR A 58 15.20 -2.11 4.79
CA THR A 58 14.29 -2.02 5.93
C THR A 58 14.46 -3.27 6.79
N TYR A 59 14.65 -3.09 8.08
CA TYR A 59 14.53 -4.12 9.10
C TYR A 59 13.33 -3.82 9.97
N GLU A 60 12.44 -4.78 10.15
CA GLU A 60 11.22 -4.58 10.92
C GLU A 60 10.79 -5.79 11.73
N ASN A 61 10.08 -5.52 12.82
CA ASN A 61 9.33 -6.48 13.58
C ASN A 61 7.98 -5.87 13.89
N GLY A 62 6.90 -6.61 13.72
CA GLY A 62 5.59 -6.05 14.02
C GLY A 62 4.43 -6.93 13.63
N TRP A 63 3.26 -6.36 13.87
CA TRP A 63 1.99 -6.95 13.57
C TRP A 63 1.33 -6.24 12.41
N TYR A 64 0.95 -6.99 11.42
CA TYR A 64 0.32 -6.53 10.19
C TYR A 64 -1.03 -7.21 10.04
N GLU A 65 -1.98 -6.51 9.50
CA GLU A 65 -3.31 -7.03 9.26
C GLU A 65 -3.67 -6.85 7.80
N ASP A 66 -4.25 -7.88 7.25
CA ASP A 66 -4.89 -7.90 5.95
C ASP A 66 -6.15 -8.78 6.03
N ASP A 67 -7.27 -8.25 5.54
CA ASP A 67 -8.57 -8.93 5.53
C ASP A 67 -8.88 -9.75 6.80
N ASP A 68 -8.76 -9.08 7.96
CA ASP A 68 -9.05 -9.60 9.30
C ASP A 68 -8.08 -10.66 9.84
N GLU A 69 -7.04 -11.03 9.08
CA GLU A 69 -5.96 -11.88 9.57
C GLU A 69 -4.80 -11.06 10.14
N TRP A 70 -4.27 -11.51 11.28
CA TRP A 70 -3.09 -10.90 11.89
C TRP A 70 -1.84 -11.71 11.60
N VAL A 71 -0.89 -11.08 10.89
CA VAL A 71 0.43 -11.65 10.63
C VAL A 71 1.49 -10.93 11.43
N ARG A 72 2.25 -11.66 12.22
CA ARG A 72 3.42 -11.16 12.91
C ARG A 72 4.67 -11.44 12.07
N LYS A 73 5.35 -10.38 11.65
CA LYS A 73 6.65 -10.45 11.00
C LYS A 73 7.74 -10.34 12.08
N GLU A 74 8.62 -11.32 12.16
CA GLU A 74 9.76 -11.35 13.09
C GLU A 74 11.06 -11.34 12.29
N ASN A 75 12.00 -10.42 12.66
CA ASN A 75 13.29 -10.26 11.98
C ASN A 75 13.13 -10.16 10.46
N ASN A 76 12.20 -9.34 10.02
CA ASN A 76 11.91 -9.15 8.61
C ASN A 76 12.91 -8.15 8.03
N ILE A 77 13.62 -8.54 6.98
CA ILE A 77 14.55 -7.69 6.25
C ILE A 77 14.08 -7.60 4.81
N ARG A 78 13.97 -6.36 4.34
CA ARG A 78 13.62 -6.06 2.96
C ARG A 78 14.70 -5.18 2.34
N PHE A 79 15.17 -5.56 1.17
CA PHE A 79 16.05 -4.79 0.32
C PHE A 79 15.30 -4.39 -0.93
N ASP A 80 15.13 -3.10 -1.17
CA ASP A 80 14.50 -2.52 -2.36
C ASP A 80 15.58 -1.87 -3.22
N TYR A 81 15.77 -2.35 -4.46
CA TYR A 81 16.52 -1.67 -5.48
C TYR A 81 15.59 -0.68 -6.19
N LYS A 82 15.87 0.61 -6.03
CA LYS A 82 15.01 1.68 -6.52
C LYS A 82 14.97 1.72 -8.05
N ASN A 83 13.96 2.38 -8.57
CA ASN A 83 13.73 2.47 -10.00
C ASN A 83 14.89 3.14 -10.75
N HIS A 84 15.47 2.46 -11.75
CA HIS A 84 16.59 2.92 -12.55
C HIS A 84 16.31 2.79 -14.03
N HIS A 85 16.65 3.81 -14.82
CA HIS A 85 16.59 3.71 -16.27
C HIS A 85 17.56 2.65 -16.80
N ILE A 86 17.09 1.85 -17.76
CA ILE A 86 17.89 0.79 -18.38
C ILE A 86 19.05 1.41 -19.19
N ALA A 87 18.76 2.52 -19.90
CA ALA A 87 19.75 3.27 -20.65
C ALA A 87 19.31 4.74 -20.77
N PRO A 88 20.28 5.68 -20.96
CA PRO A 88 19.96 7.07 -21.24
C PRO A 88 19.09 7.20 -22.49
N GLY A 89 17.99 7.95 -22.38
CA GLY A 89 17.05 8.20 -23.46
C GLY A 89 16.05 7.08 -23.75
N LEU A 90 16.18 5.90 -23.09
CA LEU A 90 15.17 4.86 -23.15
C LEU A 90 14.10 5.13 -22.05
N PRO A 91 12.81 5.24 -22.41
CA PRO A 91 11.74 5.52 -21.43
C PRO A 91 11.34 4.28 -20.62
N LEU A 92 12.31 3.46 -20.25
CA LEU A 92 12.12 2.24 -19.47
C LEU A 92 13.05 2.23 -18.27
N SER A 93 12.49 1.91 -17.14
CA SER A 93 13.19 1.76 -15.88
C SER A 93 12.83 0.44 -15.22
N TYR A 94 13.71 -0.07 -14.36
CA TYR A 94 13.49 -1.29 -13.63
C TYR A 94 13.66 -1.08 -12.13
N SER A 95 12.96 -1.87 -11.35
CA SER A 95 13.09 -1.97 -9.90
C SER A 95 13.00 -3.43 -9.49
N ALA A 96 13.58 -3.75 -8.34
CA ALA A 96 13.54 -5.10 -7.80
C ALA A 96 13.55 -5.04 -6.27
N TYR A 97 13.07 -6.09 -5.62
CA TYR A 97 13.21 -6.23 -4.17
C TYR A 97 13.42 -7.69 -3.79
N VAL A 98 13.92 -7.87 -2.58
CA VAL A 98 13.93 -9.13 -1.86
C VAL A 98 13.54 -8.88 -0.41
N GLU A 99 12.65 -9.72 0.11
CA GLU A 99 12.18 -9.69 1.50
C GLU A 99 12.38 -11.06 2.11
N ARG A 100 12.79 -11.10 3.40
CA ARG A 100 12.91 -12.34 4.15
C ARG A 100 12.65 -12.08 5.62
N GLY A 101 11.78 -12.88 6.21
CA GLY A 101 11.45 -12.83 7.63
C GLY A 101 10.82 -14.11 8.15
N LEU A 102 10.67 -14.20 9.45
CA LEU A 102 9.88 -15.26 10.06
C LEU A 102 8.48 -14.73 10.30
N TRP A 103 7.51 -15.29 9.57
CA TRP A 103 6.12 -14.85 9.63
C TRP A 103 5.27 -15.86 10.41
N LYS A 104 4.35 -15.33 11.18
CA LYS A 104 3.41 -16.11 11.97
C LYS A 104 2.01 -15.53 11.81
N ASN A 105 1.07 -16.35 11.35
CA ASN A 105 -0.34 -16.02 11.37
C ASN A 105 -0.85 -16.25 12.81
N ASP A 106 -1.49 -15.24 13.40
CA ASP A 106 -1.89 -15.29 14.82
C ASP A 106 -3.11 -16.17 15.03
N ASP A 107 -4.02 -16.19 14.06
CA ASP A 107 -5.30 -16.91 14.15
C ASP A 107 -5.12 -18.42 13.98
N THR A 108 -4.32 -18.83 13.01
CA THR A 108 -4.03 -20.24 12.74
C THR A 108 -2.85 -20.78 13.53
N GLY A 109 -2.00 -19.91 14.10
CA GLY A 109 -0.72 -20.27 14.72
C GLY A 109 0.35 -20.74 13.73
N ARG A 110 0.07 -20.71 12.43
CA ARG A 110 0.99 -21.17 11.37
C ARG A 110 2.21 -20.26 11.32
N LYS A 111 3.39 -20.86 11.20
CA LYS A 111 4.67 -20.15 11.22
C LYS A 111 5.55 -20.64 10.08
N SER A 112 6.15 -19.72 9.34
CA SER A 112 7.03 -20.03 8.21
C SER A 112 8.15 -19.00 8.07
N TRP A 113 9.32 -19.44 7.59
CA TRP A 113 10.28 -18.54 6.99
C TRP A 113 9.75 -18.13 5.62
N HIS A 114 9.34 -16.88 5.54
CA HIS A 114 8.90 -16.24 4.31
C HIS A 114 10.08 -15.66 3.54
N MET A 115 10.10 -15.84 2.24
CA MET A 115 11.01 -15.18 1.32
C MET A 115 10.27 -14.79 0.05
N GLU A 116 10.23 -13.48 -0.23
CA GLU A 116 9.67 -12.96 -1.46
C GLU A 116 10.73 -12.15 -2.22
N TYR A 117 10.70 -12.24 -3.55
CA TYR A 117 11.49 -11.37 -4.42
C TYR A 117 10.69 -11.02 -5.67
N GLY A 118 10.85 -9.77 -6.11
CA GLY A 118 10.13 -9.22 -7.26
C GLY A 118 11.03 -8.41 -8.18
N ALA A 119 10.68 -8.42 -9.45
CA ALA A 119 11.32 -7.60 -10.47
C ALA A 119 10.25 -6.95 -11.36
N PHE A 120 10.40 -5.65 -11.61
CA PHE A 120 9.43 -4.84 -12.33
C PHE A 120 10.11 -4.02 -13.42
N LEU A 121 9.44 -3.90 -14.54
CA LEU A 121 9.78 -3.00 -15.63
C LEU A 121 8.68 -1.93 -15.72
N ASN A 122 9.09 -0.67 -15.64
CA ASN A 122 8.21 0.47 -15.68
C ASN A 122 8.48 1.28 -16.93
N HIS A 123 7.45 1.74 -17.61
CA HIS A 123 7.56 2.74 -18.66
C HIS A 123 7.47 4.12 -18.02
N ASP A 124 8.30 5.07 -18.45
CA ASP A 124 8.14 6.47 -18.05
C ASP A 124 6.75 6.95 -18.41
N ARG A 125 6.23 7.88 -17.60
CA ARG A 125 4.88 8.41 -17.83
C ARG A 125 4.69 8.90 -19.26
N ILE A 126 3.72 8.30 -19.95
CA ILE A 126 3.35 8.64 -21.33
C ILE A 126 2.31 9.75 -21.25
N TYR A 127 2.59 10.89 -21.88
CA TYR A 127 1.61 11.95 -22.05
C TYR A 127 0.91 11.78 -23.40
N LEU A 128 -0.42 11.64 -23.35
CA LEU A 128 -1.26 11.42 -24.53
C LEU A 128 -1.73 12.74 -25.12
N PHE A 129 -2.03 12.74 -26.43
CA PHE A 129 -2.60 13.87 -27.17
C PHE A 129 -1.79 15.17 -27.09
N ASN A 130 -0.44 15.08 -26.97
CA ASN A 130 0.46 16.23 -26.75
C ASN A 130 0.04 17.12 -25.58
N SER A 131 -0.64 16.56 -24.60
CA SER A 131 -1.20 17.25 -23.46
C SER A 131 -0.67 16.66 -22.14
N LYS A 132 -0.20 17.51 -21.24
CA LYS A 132 0.17 17.10 -19.88
C LYS A 132 -1.06 16.77 -18.99
N ASN A 133 -2.27 16.91 -19.54
CA ASN A 133 -3.49 16.65 -18.81
C ASN A 133 -3.90 15.18 -18.84
N THR A 134 -3.41 14.41 -19.82
CA THR A 134 -3.72 12.98 -19.95
C THR A 134 -2.42 12.19 -19.88
N SER A 135 -2.32 11.26 -18.94
CA SER A 135 -1.13 10.44 -18.76
C SER A 135 -1.48 8.96 -18.63
N LEU A 136 -0.57 8.11 -19.11
CA LEU A 136 -0.64 6.67 -18.97
C LEU A 136 0.64 6.18 -18.27
N ASP A 137 0.47 5.46 -17.16
CA ASP A 137 1.54 4.79 -16.41
C ASP A 137 1.40 3.28 -16.63
N LEU A 138 2.51 2.59 -16.94
CA LEU A 138 2.53 1.17 -17.23
C LEU A 138 3.63 0.47 -16.42
N THR A 139 3.29 -0.67 -15.82
CA THR A 139 4.23 -1.54 -15.11
C THR A 139 3.92 -2.99 -15.44
N ILE A 140 4.96 -3.76 -15.70
CA ILE A 140 4.90 -5.23 -15.76
C ILE A 140 5.94 -5.80 -14.80
N GLY A 141 5.63 -6.93 -14.20
CA GLY A 141 6.55 -7.53 -13.25
C GLY A 141 6.25 -8.98 -12.96
N LYS A 142 7.11 -9.55 -12.14
CA LYS A 142 6.94 -10.89 -11.61
C LYS A 142 7.43 -10.93 -10.18
N LYS A 143 6.67 -11.61 -9.32
CA LYS A 143 7.01 -11.94 -7.94
C LYS A 143 7.25 -13.44 -7.83
N TRP A 144 8.07 -13.84 -6.89
CA TRP A 144 8.29 -15.22 -6.49
C TRP A 144 8.28 -15.28 -4.97
N THR A 145 7.44 -16.14 -4.42
CA THR A 145 7.29 -16.34 -2.99
C THR A 145 7.69 -17.77 -2.63
N ARG A 146 8.42 -17.92 -1.56
CA ARG A 146 8.83 -19.21 -0.99
C ARG A 146 8.55 -19.22 0.50
N GLU A 147 7.82 -20.26 0.92
CA GLU A 147 7.54 -20.54 2.31
C GLU A 147 8.26 -21.80 2.78
N SER A 148 8.91 -21.74 3.96
CA SER A 148 9.59 -22.94 4.50
C SER A 148 8.63 -24.03 4.96
N ALA A 149 7.36 -23.70 5.17
CA ALA A 149 6.30 -24.64 5.51
C ALA A 149 5.78 -25.43 4.28
N GLU A 150 6.13 -24.95 3.07
CA GLU A 150 5.76 -25.57 1.79
C GLU A 150 7.04 -25.69 0.95
N ASP A 151 7.21 -26.82 0.27
CA ASP A 151 8.43 -27.08 -0.51
C ASP A 151 8.31 -26.59 -1.96
N SER A 152 7.51 -25.52 -2.18
CA SER A 152 7.25 -24.93 -3.49
C SER A 152 7.71 -23.46 -3.54
N VAL A 153 8.11 -23.04 -4.75
CA VAL A 153 8.27 -21.62 -5.09
C VAL A 153 7.11 -21.23 -6.00
N GLU A 154 6.32 -20.31 -5.52
CA GLU A 154 5.20 -19.77 -6.28
C GLU A 154 5.60 -18.55 -7.07
N SER A 155 4.95 -18.28 -8.18
CA SER A 155 5.26 -17.10 -9.00
C SER A 155 3.99 -16.43 -9.49
N THR A 156 3.96 -15.12 -9.35
CA THR A 156 2.85 -14.23 -9.71
C THR A 156 3.28 -13.25 -10.77
N ASN A 157 2.52 -13.16 -11.86
CA ASN A 157 2.71 -12.11 -12.85
C ASN A 157 1.93 -10.87 -12.44
N VAL A 158 2.53 -9.71 -12.63
CA VAL A 158 1.99 -8.41 -12.23
C VAL A 158 1.86 -7.51 -13.45
N TYR A 159 0.68 -6.92 -13.65
CA TYR A 159 0.38 -5.99 -14.74
C TYR A 159 -0.41 -4.81 -14.18
N TYR A 160 0.13 -3.60 -14.28
CA TYR A 160 -0.54 -2.37 -13.89
C TYR A 160 -0.57 -1.39 -15.04
N ALA A 161 -1.74 -0.81 -15.30
CA ALA A 161 -1.92 0.27 -16.26
C ALA A 161 -2.86 1.32 -15.65
N THR A 162 -2.42 2.58 -15.57
CA THR A 162 -3.24 3.66 -15.01
C THR A 162 -3.31 4.82 -15.99
N LEU A 163 -4.53 5.17 -16.39
CA LEU A 163 -4.85 6.34 -17.20
C LEU A 163 -5.33 7.46 -16.27
N GLY A 164 -4.57 8.55 -16.20
CA GLY A 164 -4.90 9.75 -15.45
C GLY A 164 -5.36 10.88 -16.37
N GLN A 165 -6.38 11.62 -15.94
CA GLN A 165 -6.92 12.76 -16.67
C GLN A 165 -7.12 13.95 -15.74
N LYS A 166 -6.47 15.07 -16.02
CA LYS A 166 -6.77 16.37 -15.42
C LYS A 166 -7.84 17.06 -16.27
N ILE A 167 -9.09 17.01 -15.82
CA ILE A 167 -10.26 17.60 -16.54
C ILE A 167 -10.21 19.12 -16.45
N SER A 168 -9.84 19.66 -15.27
CA SER A 168 -9.71 21.10 -15.01
C SER A 168 -8.73 21.30 -13.84
N PRO A 169 -8.38 22.55 -13.46
CA PRO A 169 -7.57 22.80 -12.27
C PRO A 169 -8.17 22.24 -10.98
N LYS A 170 -9.49 22.03 -10.93
CA LYS A 170 -10.20 21.52 -9.76
C LYS A 170 -10.56 20.03 -9.83
N TRP A 171 -10.57 19.44 -11.02
CA TRP A 171 -11.04 18.07 -11.23
C TRP A 171 -9.98 17.18 -11.84
N ASN A 172 -9.60 16.13 -11.12
CA ASN A 172 -8.74 15.06 -11.59
C ASN A 172 -9.49 13.73 -11.52
N THR A 173 -9.29 12.87 -12.51
CA THR A 173 -9.82 11.51 -12.50
C THR A 173 -8.77 10.53 -12.97
N TRP A 174 -8.91 9.28 -12.59
CA TRP A 174 -8.06 8.20 -13.09
C TRP A 174 -8.85 6.91 -13.14
N VAL A 175 -8.40 6.03 -14.02
CA VAL A 175 -8.82 4.64 -14.08
C VAL A 175 -7.57 3.77 -14.19
N GLY A 176 -7.48 2.74 -13.36
CA GLY A 176 -6.38 1.79 -13.33
C GLY A 176 -6.88 0.37 -13.50
N TYR A 177 -6.17 -0.40 -14.30
CA TYR A 177 -6.30 -1.84 -14.39
C TYR A 177 -5.12 -2.48 -13.67
N TYR A 178 -5.41 -3.36 -12.73
CA TYR A 178 -4.43 -4.10 -11.94
C TYR A 178 -4.72 -5.58 -12.10
N ARG A 179 -3.68 -6.35 -12.38
CA ARG A 179 -3.76 -7.80 -12.42
C ARG A 179 -2.56 -8.38 -11.70
N GLU A 180 -2.85 -9.23 -10.75
CA GLU A 180 -1.90 -10.01 -9.99
C GLU A 180 -2.53 -11.37 -9.73
N ASP A 181 -1.99 -12.40 -10.39
CA ASP A 181 -2.59 -13.74 -10.29
C ASP A 181 -2.40 -14.27 -8.85
N PHE A 182 -3.42 -14.91 -8.30
CA PHE A 182 -3.33 -15.57 -7.00
C PHE A 182 -2.37 -16.75 -7.04
N THR A 183 -1.72 -16.94 -5.92
CA THR A 183 -0.92 -18.13 -5.64
C THR A 183 -1.43 -18.77 -4.34
N SER A 184 -1.19 -20.06 -4.12
CA SER A 184 -1.61 -20.73 -2.88
C SER A 184 -0.60 -20.46 -1.76
N ASN A 185 -0.52 -19.22 -1.28
CA ASN A 185 0.39 -18.85 -0.21
C ASN A 185 -0.07 -19.33 1.17
N VAL A 186 0.92 -19.53 2.04
CA VAL A 186 0.71 -19.84 3.47
C VAL A 186 0.04 -18.67 4.19
N PHE A 187 0.28 -17.45 3.72
CA PHE A 187 -0.25 -16.22 4.29
C PHE A 187 -1.08 -15.48 3.24
N THR A 188 -2.32 -15.17 3.58
CA THR A 188 -3.19 -14.33 2.74
C THR A 188 -2.69 -12.89 2.66
N TYR A 189 -1.98 -12.42 3.68
CA TYR A 189 -1.34 -11.10 3.73
C TYR A 189 -0.51 -10.74 2.49
N ASP A 190 0.06 -11.74 1.78
CA ASP A 190 0.85 -11.53 0.56
C ASP A 190 0.03 -11.52 -0.71
N GLN A 191 -1.24 -11.86 -0.63
CA GLN A 191 -2.10 -11.98 -1.79
C GLN A 191 -2.83 -10.66 -2.06
N PRO A 192 -3.09 -10.32 -3.31
CA PRO A 192 -3.96 -9.20 -3.61
C PRO A 192 -5.41 -9.54 -3.22
N ASP A 193 -6.18 -8.58 -2.73
CA ASP A 193 -7.62 -8.78 -2.46
C ASP A 193 -8.39 -9.30 -3.69
N MET A 194 -7.93 -8.92 -4.88
CA MET A 194 -8.55 -9.27 -6.16
C MET A 194 -7.47 -9.62 -7.20
N ALA A 195 -7.64 -10.72 -7.93
CA ALA A 195 -6.72 -11.10 -9.01
C ALA A 195 -6.76 -10.11 -10.18
N LYS A 196 -7.92 -9.53 -10.45
CA LYS A 196 -8.11 -8.51 -11.48
C LYS A 196 -8.99 -7.39 -10.95
N GLU A 197 -8.42 -6.23 -10.82
CA GLU A 197 -9.07 -5.05 -10.28
C GLU A 197 -9.17 -3.94 -11.33
N LEU A 198 -10.36 -3.33 -11.42
CA LEU A 198 -10.53 -2.02 -12.04
C LEU A 198 -10.70 -0.99 -10.93
N ARG A 199 -9.71 -0.10 -10.79
CA ARG A 199 -9.74 0.98 -9.79
C ARG A 199 -9.99 2.29 -10.50
N ASN A 200 -10.99 3.04 -10.06
CA ASN A 200 -11.26 4.37 -10.59
C ASN A 200 -11.34 5.38 -9.45
N GLY A 201 -11.02 6.61 -9.76
CA GLY A 201 -11.05 7.67 -8.76
C GLY A 201 -11.39 9.03 -9.36
N LEU A 202 -12.00 9.84 -8.54
CA LEU A 202 -12.35 11.23 -8.82
C LEU A 202 -11.89 12.09 -7.65
N GLN A 203 -11.11 13.11 -7.95
CA GLN A 203 -10.67 14.10 -6.98
C GLN A 203 -11.22 15.48 -7.34
N TYR A 204 -11.82 16.14 -6.37
CA TYR A 204 -12.29 17.50 -6.45
C TYR A 204 -11.55 18.42 -5.47
N ILE A 205 -10.82 19.38 -6.01
CA ILE A 205 -10.14 20.43 -5.25
C ILE A 205 -11.12 21.58 -5.07
N MET A 206 -11.77 21.62 -3.90
CA MET A 206 -12.78 22.64 -3.59
C MET A 206 -12.14 24.03 -3.53
N ASP A 207 -11.02 24.13 -2.79
CA ASP A 207 -10.18 25.30 -2.63
C ASP A 207 -8.74 24.88 -2.27
N ASP A 208 -7.88 25.84 -1.93
CA ASP A 208 -6.46 25.60 -1.61
C ASP A 208 -6.25 24.73 -0.35
N LYS A 209 -7.29 24.58 0.47
CA LYS A 209 -7.23 23.83 1.73
C LYS A 209 -8.05 22.54 1.70
N ASN A 210 -9.09 22.48 0.88
CA ASN A 210 -10.06 21.40 0.92
C ASN A 210 -10.02 20.54 -0.34
N THR A 211 -9.83 19.25 -0.17
CA THR A 211 -9.85 18.25 -1.26
C THR A 211 -10.81 17.13 -0.89
N PHE A 212 -11.67 16.76 -1.81
CA PHE A 212 -12.53 15.60 -1.71
C PHE A 212 -12.13 14.56 -2.76
N THR A 213 -12.04 13.28 -2.35
CA THR A 213 -11.66 12.19 -3.25
C THR A 213 -12.59 11.00 -3.04
N VAL A 214 -13.04 10.42 -4.14
CA VAL A 214 -13.76 9.15 -4.16
C VAL A 214 -12.91 8.15 -4.94
N VAL A 215 -12.72 6.96 -4.38
CA VAL A 215 -12.04 5.85 -5.05
C VAL A 215 -12.96 4.65 -4.97
N ASN A 216 -13.15 4.00 -6.11
CA ASN A 216 -13.91 2.77 -6.21
C ASN A 216 -13.00 1.66 -6.74
N ARG A 217 -13.13 0.48 -6.16
CA ARG A 217 -12.44 -0.76 -6.52
C ARG A 217 -13.47 -1.78 -6.96
N TYR A 218 -13.32 -2.32 -8.15
CA TYR A 218 -14.25 -3.26 -8.76
C TYR A 218 -13.53 -4.57 -9.11
N ASP A 219 -14.05 -5.69 -8.65
CA ASP A 219 -13.55 -7.01 -8.99
C ASP A 219 -14.06 -7.41 -10.39
N LEU A 220 -13.11 -7.60 -11.32
CA LEU A 220 -13.43 -7.96 -12.69
C LEU A 220 -13.75 -9.46 -12.87
N ASP A 221 -13.30 -10.31 -11.96
CA ASP A 221 -13.56 -11.75 -12.00
C ASP A 221 -14.93 -12.07 -11.40
N GLN A 222 -15.25 -11.49 -10.25
CA GLN A 222 -16.56 -11.62 -9.60
C GLN A 222 -17.63 -10.68 -10.19
N LYS A 223 -17.19 -9.65 -10.90
CA LYS A 223 -18.06 -8.62 -11.53
C LYS A 223 -18.90 -7.85 -10.52
N GLU A 224 -18.32 -7.50 -9.41
CA GLU A 224 -18.96 -6.76 -8.34
C GLU A 224 -18.08 -5.64 -7.79
N ASN A 225 -18.70 -4.70 -7.10
CA ASN A 225 -18.01 -3.64 -6.42
C ASN A 225 -17.34 -4.23 -5.15
N TYR A 226 -16.03 -4.05 -5.02
CA TYR A 226 -15.29 -4.55 -3.86
C TYR A 226 -15.33 -3.52 -2.72
N GLU A 227 -14.90 -2.28 -3.00
CA GLU A 227 -14.78 -1.22 -2.01
C GLU A 227 -15.07 0.15 -2.63
N THR A 228 -15.76 1.00 -1.89
CA THR A 228 -15.82 2.43 -2.18
C THR A 228 -15.29 3.23 -1.00
N LYS A 229 -14.28 4.08 -1.28
CA LYS A 229 -13.63 4.95 -0.31
C LYS A 229 -13.95 6.41 -0.60
N TYR A 230 -14.44 7.11 0.40
CA TYR A 230 -14.65 8.55 0.40
C TYR A 230 -13.63 9.19 1.33
N SER A 231 -12.97 10.25 0.91
CA SER A 231 -12.05 11.01 1.75
C SER A 231 -12.20 12.50 1.56
N TRP A 232 -12.21 13.23 2.66
CA TRP A 232 -12.09 14.67 2.69
C TRP A 232 -10.85 15.03 3.47
N THR A 233 -9.99 15.88 2.86
CA THR A 233 -8.76 16.34 3.49
C THR A 233 -8.80 17.86 3.61
N HIS A 234 -8.55 18.36 4.81
CA HIS A 234 -8.38 19.79 5.10
C HIS A 234 -6.94 20.09 5.50
N LYS A 235 -6.32 21.02 4.78
CA LYS A 235 -4.95 21.48 5.04
C LYS A 235 -4.96 22.65 6.01
N PHE A 236 -4.31 22.48 7.16
CA PHE A 236 -3.94 23.56 8.06
C PHE A 236 -2.55 24.09 7.73
N CYS A 237 -2.08 25.06 8.52
CA CYS A 237 -0.74 25.62 8.28
C CYS A 237 0.39 24.57 8.41
N CYS A 238 0.24 23.61 9.28
CA CYS A 238 1.33 22.76 9.74
C CYS A 238 0.95 21.26 9.77
N TRP A 239 -0.29 20.92 9.48
CA TRP A 239 -0.83 19.55 9.48
C TRP A 239 -2.07 19.45 8.60
N ASP A 240 -2.35 18.25 8.15
CA ASP A 240 -3.55 17.89 7.38
C ASP A 240 -4.48 17.05 8.24
N LEU A 241 -5.78 17.32 8.16
CA LEU A 241 -6.84 16.47 8.70
C LEU A 241 -7.51 15.73 7.55
N SER A 242 -7.56 14.41 7.62
CA SER A 242 -8.34 13.60 6.69
C SER A 242 -9.46 12.85 7.42
N LEU A 243 -10.67 12.96 6.91
CA LEU A 243 -11.80 12.12 7.27
C LEU A 243 -12.00 11.10 6.15
N ILE A 244 -11.96 9.83 6.50
CA ILE A 244 -12.01 8.73 5.55
C ILE A 244 -13.15 7.79 5.95
N TYR A 245 -14.02 7.48 4.99
CA TYR A 245 -15.03 6.44 5.12
C TYR A 245 -14.81 5.41 4.02
N LYS A 246 -14.77 4.14 4.39
CA LYS A 246 -14.65 3.00 3.49
C LYS A 246 -15.87 2.10 3.68
N HIS A 247 -16.40 1.60 2.60
CA HIS A 247 -17.43 0.60 2.57
C HIS A 247 -16.97 -0.55 1.66
N LYS A 248 -16.83 -1.75 2.21
CA LYS A 248 -16.58 -2.97 1.46
C LYS A 248 -17.93 -3.64 1.20
N ASP A 249 -18.30 -3.78 -0.07
CA ASP A 249 -19.60 -4.37 -0.44
C ASP A 249 -19.64 -5.88 -0.18
N ILE A 250 -18.51 -6.58 -0.40
CA ILE A 250 -18.42 -8.05 -0.28
C ILE A 250 -18.76 -8.51 1.14
N ASP A 251 -18.19 -7.86 2.15
CA ASP A 251 -18.34 -8.25 3.56
C ASP A 251 -19.36 -7.38 4.29
N ASN A 252 -19.94 -6.39 3.60
CA ASN A 252 -20.76 -5.32 4.18
C ASN A 252 -20.06 -4.64 5.37
N ASP A 253 -18.72 -4.53 5.30
CA ASP A 253 -17.88 -3.96 6.35
C ASP A 253 -17.71 -2.45 6.13
N ASN A 254 -17.73 -1.71 7.23
CA ASN A 254 -17.60 -0.26 7.24
C ASN A 254 -16.42 0.16 8.10
N ALA A 255 -15.61 1.07 7.59
CA ALA A 255 -14.54 1.67 8.34
C ALA A 255 -14.62 3.19 8.31
N PHE A 256 -14.43 3.82 9.45
CA PHE A 256 -14.28 5.26 9.59
C PHE A 256 -12.95 5.59 10.24
N GLU A 257 -12.20 6.51 9.63
CA GLU A 257 -10.86 6.88 10.07
C GLU A 257 -10.72 8.40 10.11
N VAL A 258 -10.13 8.91 11.18
CA VAL A 258 -9.69 10.30 11.31
C VAL A 258 -8.16 10.28 11.36
N LYS A 259 -7.53 10.88 10.36
CA LYS A 259 -6.08 10.87 10.20
C LYS A 259 -5.53 12.30 10.30
N PHE A 260 -4.43 12.44 11.03
CA PHE A 260 -3.69 13.69 11.16
C PHE A 260 -2.28 13.49 10.61
N ASP A 261 -1.89 14.22 9.59
CA ASP A 261 -0.55 14.17 9.01
C ASP A 261 0.19 15.50 9.21
N PHE A 262 1.42 15.48 9.71
CA PHE A 262 2.26 16.66 9.69
C PHE A 262 2.78 16.94 8.28
N VAL A 263 2.65 18.16 7.85
CA VAL A 263 3.36 18.65 6.66
C VAL A 263 4.81 18.96 7.10
N ASN A 264 5.75 18.14 6.62
CA ASN A 264 7.17 18.40 6.86
C ASN A 264 7.56 19.75 6.26
N TRP A 265 8.21 20.57 7.04
CA TRP A 265 8.83 21.84 6.66
C TRP A 265 10.12 21.62 5.88
#